data_dc1f171f5676f263f6660a5c7cb70e5e
#
_entry.id   dc1f171f5676f263f6660a5c7cb70e5e
#
_cell.length_a   1.000
_cell.length_b   1.000
_cell.length_c   1.000
_cell.angle_alpha   90.00
_cell.angle_beta   90.00
_cell.angle_gamma   90.00
#
_symmetry.space_group_name_H-M   'P 1'
#
loop_
_entity.id
_entity.type
_entity.pdbx_description
1 polymer ?
#
loop_
_entity_poly.entity_id
_entity_poly.type
_entity_poly.pdbx_seq_one_letter_code
_entity_poly.pdbx_strand_id
1 'polypeptide(L)'
;MDSRSNISLERGFDMSDILIPITVLLPLIGGVLVPVLPFKKLKLMHIYTECVVIITSILVAYLLFNKMGVTYDLVRFSGDLSLSLRLDGLGSVFCAMVAFLWPFVTLYAFEYMKHEGKEHSFFMFFTMTYGVTLGIASSANLVTMYCFYEMLTLVTLPLVMH
;
A
#
# COMPACT_ATOMS: atom_id res chain seq x y z
N MET A 1 43.76 -0.04 3.93
CA MET A 1 42.93 0.36 5.04
C MET A 1 41.91 1.36 4.54
N ASP A 2 40.80 0.85 4.48
CA ASP A 2 39.41 1.35 4.53
C ASP A 2 38.82 2.05 3.31
N SER A 3 38.75 1.26 2.23
CA SER A 3 38.00 1.63 1.02
C SER A 3 36.53 1.17 1.05
N ARG A 4 36.05 0.57 2.17
CA ARG A 4 34.69 0.03 2.29
C ARG A 4 33.70 0.96 3.01
N SER A 5 34.19 1.99 3.69
CA SER A 5 33.33 2.91 4.42
C SER A 5 32.73 4.05 3.57
N ASN A 6 33.29 4.31 2.39
CA ASN A 6 32.82 5.40 1.53
C ASN A 6 31.78 4.96 0.46
N ILE A 7 31.51 3.65 0.31
CA ILE A 7 30.54 3.16 -0.69
C ILE A 7 29.09 3.23 -0.16
N SER A 8 28.93 3.38 1.16
CA SER A 8 27.59 3.43 1.78
C SER A 8 26.98 4.82 1.87
N LEU A 9 27.74 5.87 1.59
CA LEU A 9 27.27 7.27 1.71
C LEU A 9 26.93 7.95 0.38
N GLU A 10 27.24 7.32 -0.75
CA GLU A 10 26.96 7.84 -2.10
C GLU A 10 25.86 7.09 -2.84
N ARG A 11 25.03 6.30 -2.16
CA ARG A 11 23.75 5.95 -2.75
C ARG A 11 22.89 7.20 -2.70
N GLY A 12 23.05 8.07 -3.70
CA GLY A 12 22.17 9.19 -3.95
C GLY A 12 20.73 8.70 -3.82
N PHE A 13 19.90 9.47 -3.17
CA PHE A 13 18.47 9.27 -3.02
C PHE A 13 17.88 9.07 -4.42
N ASP A 14 17.88 7.84 -4.91
CA ASP A 14 17.24 7.49 -6.17
C ASP A 14 15.74 7.64 -5.95
N MET A 15 15.13 8.53 -6.71
CA MET A 15 13.67 8.74 -6.67
C MET A 15 12.90 7.41 -6.81
N SER A 16 13.56 6.41 -7.36
CA SER A 16 13.02 5.06 -7.52
C SER A 16 12.92 4.27 -6.21
N ASP A 17 13.75 4.56 -5.21
CA ASP A 17 13.71 3.88 -3.92
C ASP A 17 12.50 4.33 -3.08
N ILE A 18 12.05 5.56 -3.29
CA ILE A 18 10.86 6.13 -2.64
C ILE A 18 9.56 5.54 -3.22
N LEU A 19 9.60 4.97 -4.42
CA LEU A 19 8.40 4.42 -5.05
C LEU A 19 7.79 3.24 -4.28
N ILE A 20 8.60 2.42 -3.60
CA ILE A 20 8.10 1.29 -2.81
C ILE A 20 7.20 1.77 -1.67
N PRO A 21 7.64 2.67 -0.77
CA PRO A 21 6.75 3.18 0.27
C PRO A 21 5.58 3.99 -0.30
N ILE A 22 5.73 4.67 -1.43
CA ILE A 22 4.62 5.38 -2.07
C ILE A 22 3.50 4.42 -2.46
N THR A 23 3.78 3.23 -2.99
CA THR A 23 2.75 2.25 -3.33
C THR A 23 1.94 1.78 -2.13
N VAL A 24 2.51 1.80 -0.94
CA VAL A 24 1.83 1.46 0.32
C VAL A 24 1.09 2.68 0.88
N LEU A 25 1.73 3.84 0.91
CA LEU A 25 1.18 5.06 1.49
C LEU A 25 0.05 5.68 0.65
N LEU A 26 0.13 5.58 -0.67
CA LEU A 26 -0.86 6.17 -1.57
C LEU A 26 -2.29 5.67 -1.31
N PRO A 27 -2.56 4.36 -1.26
CA PRO A 27 -3.90 3.89 -0.93
C PRO A 27 -4.28 4.11 0.55
N LEU A 28 -3.32 4.16 1.48
CA LEU A 28 -3.59 4.52 2.87
C LEU A 28 -4.08 5.96 2.99
N ILE A 29 -3.35 6.91 2.43
CA ILE A 29 -3.72 8.33 2.42
C ILE A 29 -4.99 8.52 1.59
N GLY A 30 -5.09 7.88 0.43
CA GLY A 30 -6.26 7.91 -0.43
C GLY A 30 -7.52 7.43 0.28
N GLY A 31 -7.43 6.37 1.08
CA GLY A 31 -8.52 5.86 1.90
C GLY A 31 -8.96 6.87 2.97
N VAL A 32 -8.02 7.44 3.72
CA VAL A 32 -8.31 8.46 4.75
C VAL A 32 -8.97 9.71 4.15
N LEU A 33 -8.62 10.07 2.93
CA LEU A 33 -9.20 11.23 2.24
C LEU A 33 -10.66 11.02 1.81
N VAL A 34 -11.14 9.79 1.65
CA VAL A 34 -12.51 9.50 1.24
C VAL A 34 -13.55 10.20 2.12
N PRO A 35 -13.52 10.11 3.47
CA PRO A 35 -14.49 10.81 4.32
C PRO A 35 -14.19 12.30 4.49
N VAL A 36 -12.93 12.73 4.27
CA VAL A 36 -12.53 14.14 4.46
C VAL A 36 -12.96 15.00 3.29
N LEU A 37 -12.96 14.45 2.09
CA LEU A 37 -13.38 15.17 0.89
C LEU A 37 -14.91 15.28 0.84
N PRO A 38 -15.46 16.49 0.65
CA PRO A 38 -16.90 16.70 0.58
C PRO A 38 -17.45 16.25 -0.79
N PHE A 39 -17.53 14.94 -1.00
CA PHE A 39 -18.12 14.39 -2.21
C PHE A 39 -19.62 14.67 -2.26
N LYS A 40 -20.05 15.64 -3.06
CA LYS A 40 -21.48 15.97 -3.27
C LYS A 40 -22.26 14.88 -4.00
N LYS A 41 -21.55 13.94 -4.68
CA LYS A 41 -22.16 12.84 -5.44
C LYS A 41 -21.36 11.56 -5.19
N LEU A 42 -22.06 10.48 -4.88
CA LEU A 42 -21.47 9.13 -4.70
C LEU A 42 -20.63 8.70 -5.90
N LYS A 43 -21.05 9.04 -7.11
CA LYS A 43 -20.30 8.74 -8.33
C LYS A 43 -18.88 9.33 -8.34
N LEU A 44 -18.69 10.54 -7.78
CA LEU A 44 -17.37 11.15 -7.70
C LEU A 44 -16.46 10.41 -6.71
N MET A 45 -17.02 9.95 -5.61
CA MET A 45 -16.32 9.13 -4.62
C MET A 45 -15.87 7.80 -5.24
N HIS A 46 -16.76 7.12 -5.98
CA HIS A 46 -16.42 5.88 -6.67
C HIS A 46 -15.29 6.08 -7.68
N ILE A 47 -15.37 7.13 -8.50
CA ILE A 47 -14.32 7.47 -9.48
C ILE A 47 -12.99 7.75 -8.76
N TYR A 48 -13.03 8.53 -7.67
CA TYR A 48 -11.84 8.83 -6.88
C TYR A 48 -11.19 7.56 -6.32
N THR A 49 -11.99 6.69 -5.67
CA THR A 49 -11.51 5.43 -5.09
C THR A 49 -10.89 4.53 -6.17
N GLU A 50 -11.57 4.38 -7.29
CA GLU A 50 -11.07 3.57 -8.41
C GLU A 50 -9.79 4.15 -9.00
N CYS A 51 -9.68 5.47 -9.16
CA CYS A 51 -8.47 6.12 -9.62
C CYS A 51 -7.28 5.85 -8.68
N VAL A 52 -7.48 5.95 -7.36
CA VAL A 52 -6.44 5.65 -6.37
C VAL A 52 -5.99 4.19 -6.50
N VAL A 53 -6.92 3.26 -6.61
CA VAL A 53 -6.63 1.84 -6.76
C VAL A 53 -5.88 1.54 -8.05
N ILE A 54 -6.33 2.09 -9.19
CA ILE A 54 -5.68 1.89 -10.50
C ILE A 54 -4.27 2.49 -10.51
N ILE A 55 -4.09 3.71 -10.01
CA ILE A 55 -2.78 4.36 -9.95
C ILE A 55 -1.82 3.51 -9.11
N THR A 56 -2.26 3.03 -7.96
CA THR A 56 -1.46 2.13 -7.11
C THR A 56 -1.09 0.85 -7.84
N SER A 57 -2.04 0.23 -8.54
CA SER A 57 -1.80 -1.00 -9.31
C SER A 57 -0.79 -0.79 -10.44
N ILE A 58 -0.85 0.34 -11.14
CA ILE A 58 0.13 0.71 -12.17
C ILE A 58 1.51 0.92 -11.57
N LEU A 59 1.60 1.59 -10.41
CA LEU A 59 2.87 1.79 -9.71
C LEU A 59 3.49 0.46 -9.26
N VAL A 60 2.68 -0.45 -8.73
CA VAL A 60 3.13 -1.80 -8.37
C VAL A 60 3.65 -2.53 -9.60
N ALA A 61 2.91 -2.53 -10.70
CA ALA A 61 3.35 -3.15 -11.95
C ALA A 61 4.67 -2.55 -12.45
N TYR A 62 4.81 -1.24 -12.42
CA TYR A 62 6.06 -0.56 -12.79
C TYR A 62 7.25 -1.02 -11.92
N LEU A 63 7.05 -1.12 -10.60
CA LEU A 63 8.09 -1.59 -9.67
C LEU A 63 8.49 -3.04 -9.94
N LEU A 64 7.52 -3.91 -10.22
CA LEU A 64 7.77 -5.32 -10.50
C LEU A 64 8.63 -5.51 -11.76
N PHE A 65 8.44 -4.68 -12.78
CA PHE A 65 9.24 -4.77 -14.01
C PHE A 65 10.62 -4.14 -13.91
N ASN A 66 10.82 -3.14 -13.05
CA ASN A 66 12.02 -2.31 -13.08
C ASN A 66 12.90 -2.42 -11.81
N LYS A 67 12.37 -2.87 -10.66
CA LYS A 67 13.03 -2.69 -9.35
C LYS A 67 12.92 -3.88 -8.41
N MET A 68 13.01 -5.12 -8.94
CA MET A 68 13.07 -6.30 -8.08
C MET A 68 14.33 -6.28 -7.22
N GLY A 69 14.19 -6.61 -5.94
CA GLY A 69 15.30 -6.83 -5.00
C GLY A 69 15.83 -5.57 -4.29
N VAL A 70 15.27 -4.39 -4.56
CA VAL A 70 15.64 -3.17 -3.83
C VAL A 70 14.99 -3.18 -2.46
N THR A 71 15.77 -2.88 -1.42
CA THR A 71 15.29 -2.75 -0.04
C THR A 71 15.22 -1.27 0.33
N TYR A 72 14.10 -0.84 0.87
CA TYR A 72 13.89 0.50 1.38
C TYR A 72 13.61 0.48 2.88
N ASP A 73 14.41 1.18 3.66
CA ASP A 73 14.23 1.33 5.09
C ASP A 73 13.32 2.52 5.38
N LEU A 74 12.11 2.26 5.87
CA LEU A 74 11.14 3.29 6.27
C LEU A 74 11.59 4.03 7.53
N VAL A 75 11.92 3.26 8.56
CA VAL A 75 12.35 3.78 9.86
C VAL A 75 13.38 2.83 10.45
N ARG A 76 14.51 3.37 10.88
CA ARG A 76 15.49 2.64 11.67
C ARG A 76 15.29 2.96 13.13
N PHE A 77 14.94 1.94 13.92
CA PHE A 77 14.98 2.01 15.37
C PHE A 77 16.40 1.67 15.84
N SER A 78 16.66 1.81 17.11
CA SER A 78 17.99 1.52 17.70
C SER A 78 18.35 0.05 17.51
N GLY A 79 19.58 -0.23 17.03
CA GLY A 79 20.10 -1.58 16.80
C GLY A 79 19.65 -2.19 15.47
N ASP A 80 19.33 -3.49 15.47
CA ASP A 80 18.95 -4.27 14.27
C ASP A 80 17.47 -4.16 13.91
N LEU A 81 16.67 -3.38 14.65
CA LEU A 81 15.25 -3.19 14.41
C LEU A 81 15.02 -2.09 13.39
N SER A 82 14.62 -2.45 12.18
CA SER A 82 14.21 -1.52 11.12
C SER A 82 12.88 -1.93 10.52
N LEU A 83 12.06 -0.94 10.19
CA LEU A 83 10.91 -1.12 9.30
C LEU A 83 11.39 -0.96 7.87
N SER A 84 11.49 -2.07 7.16
CA SER A 84 12.01 -2.10 5.79
C SER A 84 11.06 -2.82 4.84
N LEU A 85 10.95 -2.28 3.64
CA LEU A 85 10.18 -2.83 2.54
C LEU A 85 11.12 -3.36 1.46
N ARG A 86 10.80 -4.52 0.92
CA ARG A 86 11.55 -5.14 -0.17
C ARG A 86 10.63 -5.94 -1.06
N LEU A 87 10.79 -5.81 -2.36
CA LEU A 87 10.14 -6.68 -3.33
C LEU A 87 11.06 -7.86 -3.64
N ASP A 88 10.90 -8.96 -2.89
CA ASP A 88 11.53 -10.24 -3.20
C ASP A 88 10.68 -11.05 -4.20
N GLY A 89 11.16 -12.22 -4.60
CA GLY A 89 10.47 -13.05 -5.59
C GLY A 89 9.05 -13.43 -5.18
N LEU A 90 8.85 -13.87 -3.92
CA LEU A 90 7.54 -14.28 -3.41
C LEU A 90 6.62 -13.07 -3.17
N GLY A 91 7.14 -12.04 -2.53
CA GLY A 91 6.40 -10.79 -2.30
C GLY A 91 5.98 -10.12 -3.59
N SER A 92 6.81 -10.19 -4.64
CA SER A 92 6.49 -9.66 -5.97
C SER A 92 5.31 -10.36 -6.62
N VAL A 93 5.25 -11.69 -6.55
CA VAL A 93 4.10 -12.46 -7.05
C VAL A 93 2.82 -12.10 -6.29
N PHE A 94 2.92 -11.96 -4.97
CA PHE A 94 1.79 -11.57 -4.13
C PHE A 94 1.30 -10.16 -4.43
N CYS A 95 2.22 -9.18 -4.55
CA CYS A 95 1.90 -7.81 -4.95
C CYS A 95 1.24 -7.76 -6.33
N ALA A 96 1.75 -8.54 -7.30
CA ALA A 96 1.16 -8.63 -8.64
C ALA A 96 -0.29 -9.13 -8.60
N MET A 97 -0.53 -10.21 -7.86
CA MET A 97 -1.86 -10.80 -7.71
C MET A 97 -2.83 -9.79 -7.06
N VAL A 98 -2.43 -9.17 -5.96
CA VAL A 98 -3.25 -8.18 -5.24
C VAL A 98 -3.52 -6.97 -6.12
N ALA A 99 -2.50 -6.42 -6.78
CA ALA A 99 -2.64 -5.26 -7.66
C ALA A 99 -3.52 -5.54 -8.89
N PHE A 100 -3.53 -6.77 -9.37
CA PHE A 100 -4.40 -7.18 -10.47
C PHE A 100 -5.87 -7.36 -10.03
N LEU A 101 -6.09 -8.03 -8.90
CA LEU A 101 -7.44 -8.37 -8.44
C LEU A 101 -8.18 -7.18 -7.81
N TRP A 102 -7.48 -6.29 -7.11
CA TRP A 102 -8.11 -5.23 -6.32
C TRP A 102 -9.00 -4.27 -7.13
N PRO A 103 -8.60 -3.78 -8.33
CA PRO A 103 -9.49 -2.97 -9.17
C PRO A 103 -10.82 -3.65 -9.50
N PHE A 104 -10.78 -4.95 -9.84
CA PHE A 104 -12.01 -5.71 -10.16
C PHE A 104 -12.91 -5.87 -8.94
N VAL A 105 -12.32 -6.14 -7.77
CA VAL A 105 -13.08 -6.25 -6.51
C VAL A 105 -13.67 -4.90 -6.12
N THR A 106 -12.96 -3.80 -6.36
CA THR A 106 -13.45 -2.42 -6.10
C THR A 106 -14.65 -2.12 -6.99
N LEU A 107 -14.60 -2.43 -8.28
CA LEU A 107 -15.73 -2.27 -9.21
C LEU A 107 -16.95 -3.09 -8.77
N TYR A 108 -16.73 -4.33 -8.35
CA TYR A 108 -17.80 -5.17 -7.81
C TYR A 108 -18.40 -4.57 -6.53
N ALA A 109 -17.54 -4.06 -5.63
CA ALA A 109 -17.96 -3.46 -4.37
C ALA A 109 -18.83 -2.22 -4.58
N PHE A 110 -18.61 -1.43 -5.64
CA PHE A 110 -19.46 -0.28 -5.97
C PHE A 110 -20.92 -0.70 -6.23
N GLU A 111 -21.12 -1.78 -6.93
CA GLU A 111 -22.48 -2.28 -7.19
C GLU A 111 -23.11 -2.86 -5.94
N TYR A 112 -22.33 -3.62 -5.15
CA TYR A 112 -22.80 -4.25 -3.93
C TYR A 112 -23.23 -3.24 -2.86
N MET A 113 -22.43 -2.19 -2.65
CA MET A 113 -22.67 -1.20 -1.58
C MET A 113 -23.76 -0.19 -1.86
N LYS A 114 -24.26 -0.07 -3.09
CA LYS A 114 -25.33 0.87 -3.44
C LYS A 114 -26.59 0.76 -2.58
N HIS A 115 -26.82 -0.38 -1.97
CA HIS A 115 -28.01 -0.67 -1.18
C HIS A 115 -27.78 -0.55 0.33
N GLU A 116 -26.53 -0.36 0.80
CA GLU A 116 -26.18 -0.42 2.23
C GLU A 116 -26.12 0.93 2.94
N GLY A 117 -26.05 2.04 2.22
CA GLY A 117 -26.14 3.41 2.78
C GLY A 117 -24.93 3.92 3.59
N LYS A 118 -23.87 3.13 3.76
CA LYS A 118 -22.65 3.50 4.51
C LYS A 118 -21.38 3.43 3.63
N GLU A 119 -21.51 3.76 2.37
CA GLU A 119 -20.48 3.62 1.35
C GLU A 119 -19.17 4.34 1.70
N HIS A 120 -19.22 5.56 2.28
CA HIS A 120 -18.03 6.34 2.61
C HIS A 120 -17.09 5.62 3.57
N SER A 121 -17.62 5.07 4.66
CA SER A 121 -16.82 4.33 5.64
C SER A 121 -16.28 3.03 5.06
N PHE A 122 -17.10 2.33 4.28
CA PHE A 122 -16.69 1.10 3.63
C PHE A 122 -15.50 1.33 2.70
N PHE A 123 -15.60 2.27 1.75
CA PHE A 123 -14.53 2.53 0.78
C PHE A 123 -13.28 3.14 1.41
N MET A 124 -13.41 3.89 2.51
CA MET A 124 -12.28 4.32 3.32
C MET A 124 -11.46 3.12 3.78
N PHE A 125 -12.07 2.24 4.57
CA PHE A 125 -11.37 1.09 5.13
C PHE A 125 -10.93 0.08 4.05
N PHE A 126 -11.75 -0.11 3.03
CA PHE A 126 -11.42 -1.00 1.92
C PHE A 126 -10.17 -0.55 1.15
N THR A 127 -10.05 0.75 0.88
CA THR A 127 -8.87 1.31 0.20
C THR A 127 -7.63 1.28 1.11
N MET A 128 -7.80 1.55 2.41
CA MET A 128 -6.70 1.40 3.39
C MET A 128 -6.21 -0.04 3.48
N THR A 129 -7.11 -1.02 3.46
CA THR A 129 -6.77 -2.46 3.48
C THR A 129 -5.89 -2.82 2.29
N TYR A 130 -6.13 -2.25 1.12
CA TYR A 130 -5.28 -2.43 -0.06
C TYR A 130 -3.83 -2.03 0.21
N GLY A 131 -3.62 -0.82 0.75
CA GLY A 131 -2.28 -0.33 1.10
C GLY A 131 -1.58 -1.20 2.14
N VAL A 132 -2.29 -1.60 3.18
CA VAL A 132 -1.73 -2.46 4.23
C VAL A 132 -1.37 -3.84 3.69
N THR A 133 -2.19 -4.42 2.82
CA THR A 133 -1.92 -5.71 2.17
C THR A 133 -0.66 -5.66 1.30
N LEU A 134 -0.46 -4.58 0.54
CA LEU A 134 0.78 -4.35 -0.19
C LEU A 134 1.98 -4.20 0.74
N GLY A 135 1.80 -3.54 1.89
CA GLY A 135 2.83 -3.41 2.93
C GLY A 135 3.25 -4.76 3.50
N ILE A 136 2.31 -5.66 3.78
CA ILE A 136 2.62 -7.03 4.22
C ILE A 136 3.40 -7.77 3.14
N ALA A 137 2.94 -7.74 1.89
CA ALA A 137 3.53 -8.45 0.78
C ALA A 137 4.95 -7.97 0.44
N SER A 138 5.25 -6.69 0.70
CA SER A 138 6.57 -6.08 0.48
C SER A 138 7.44 -5.98 1.73
N SER A 139 7.05 -6.55 2.86
CA SER A 139 7.83 -6.49 4.10
C SER A 139 9.15 -7.23 3.96
N ALA A 140 10.26 -6.58 4.35
CA ALA A 140 11.60 -7.13 4.27
C ALA A 140 11.99 -7.99 5.48
N ASN A 141 11.33 -7.79 6.62
CA ASN A 141 11.58 -8.49 7.85
C ASN A 141 10.29 -8.79 8.63
N LEU A 142 10.38 -9.70 9.60
CA LEU A 142 9.25 -10.13 10.41
C LEU A 142 8.62 -8.99 11.23
N VAL A 143 9.41 -8.03 11.68
CA VAL A 143 8.92 -6.88 12.46
C VAL A 143 8.04 -5.99 11.59
N THR A 144 8.48 -5.68 10.37
CA THR A 144 7.70 -4.92 9.39
C THR A 144 6.40 -5.65 9.03
N MET A 145 6.49 -6.95 8.76
CA MET A 145 5.34 -7.79 8.47
C MET A 145 4.33 -7.79 9.62
N TYR A 146 4.81 -7.93 10.85
CA TYR A 146 3.96 -7.91 12.05
C TYR A 146 3.25 -6.55 12.22
N CYS A 147 3.98 -5.44 12.06
CA CYS A 147 3.39 -4.10 12.15
C CYS A 147 2.26 -3.90 11.14
N PHE A 148 2.47 -4.28 9.88
CA PHE A 148 1.42 -4.18 8.86
C PHE A 148 0.28 -5.16 9.10
N TYR A 149 0.56 -6.33 9.67
CA TYR A 149 -0.47 -7.30 10.05
C TYR A 149 -1.38 -6.74 11.16
N GLU A 150 -0.81 -6.09 12.17
CA GLU A 150 -1.59 -5.40 13.21
C GLU A 150 -2.41 -4.24 12.61
N MET A 151 -1.83 -3.47 11.70
CA MET A 151 -2.57 -2.43 10.97
C MET A 151 -3.74 -3.03 10.17
N LEU A 152 -3.53 -4.18 9.52
CA LEU A 152 -4.59 -4.88 8.79
C LEU A 152 -5.75 -5.22 9.72
N THR A 153 -5.46 -5.78 10.88
CA THR A 153 -6.47 -6.12 11.89
C THR A 153 -7.26 -4.88 12.34
N LEU A 154 -6.58 -3.76 12.60
CA LEU A 154 -7.23 -2.51 12.99
C LEU A 154 -8.11 -1.92 11.89
N VAL A 155 -7.69 -2.00 10.63
CA VAL A 155 -8.43 -1.46 9.49
C VAL A 155 -9.61 -2.35 9.11
N THR A 156 -9.46 -3.67 9.20
CA THR A 156 -10.53 -4.61 8.85
C THR A 156 -11.60 -4.76 9.93
N LEU A 157 -11.28 -4.49 11.20
CA LEU A 157 -12.23 -4.59 12.29
C LEU A 157 -13.48 -3.70 12.08
N PRO A 158 -13.37 -2.39 11.78
CA PRO A 158 -14.53 -1.57 11.47
C PRO A 158 -15.27 -1.99 10.20
N LEU A 159 -14.55 -2.58 9.23
CA LEU A 159 -15.14 -3.08 7.99
C LEU A 159 -16.07 -4.27 8.25
N VAL A 160 -15.70 -5.16 9.17
CA VAL A 160 -16.50 -6.35 9.54
C VAL A 160 -17.63 -5.99 10.51
N MET A 161 -17.44 -5.00 11.38
CA MET A 161 -18.45 -4.54 12.34
C MET A 161 -19.57 -3.70 11.70
N HIS A 162 -19.44 -3.35 10.45
CA HIS A 162 -20.43 -2.63 9.66
C HIS A 162 -21.44 -3.58 9.06
#